data_5c4802d3ea46b05b2c7854b11dda4e26
#
_entry.id   5c4802d3ea46b05b2c7854b11dda4e26
#
_cell.length_a   1.000
_cell.length_b   1.000
_cell.length_c   1.000
_cell.angle_alpha   90.00
_cell.angle_beta   90.00
_cell.angle_gamma   90.00
#
_symmetry.space_group_name_H-M   'P 1'
#
loop_
_entity.id
_entity.type
_entity.pdbx_description
1 polymer ?
#
loop_
_entity_poly.entity_id
_entity_poly.type
_entity_poly.pdbx_seq_one_letter_code
_entity_poly.pdbx_strand_id
1 'polypeptide(L)'
;MNIKTELEDLEKFKFKIIVSCFFAALFLLNSEISHSQENDFVKGNFYSLDEIKVTGLKTFNEQTVVTYTGLTAGQKIRIPGEEISQVINKLWKLELFSDINFYVTKIDGEKASIEISIIELPSLSDYKIVGLKKSKSETVETDIEIKKGQKITENFIETTKNYIINKYKKNGFLNTKVNINTIPDTIGLNSERMVINVDLGERVKINSINFTGNELFKAKKLKKKMKNTKSKLLGRFWKKSKYIEDDYRQDLEEIINFYKEKGYRDARILLDTVKVDGNLIDLDIQLAEGNKYYFGDIKFIGNSVYSNEQLSRVLGLFQGDTYNGVLLKKRIADNSKPDGEDLTNLYQNNGYLFSNVNAVEIAAENDTIDFEIRITEGKPAFFNKITVVGNDVTNDNVIYRELRTKPGELYSKDKVVRTVRELGQLGFFDPEQISPDFKDVDANNGTVDIEYGLVPKGASQVELQGGYGGGGFIGTIGLTFNNFSLKGM
;
A
#
# COMPACT_ATOMS: atom_id res chain seq x y z
N MET A 1 -58.96 -26.88 44.04
CA MET A 1 -57.55 -27.27 43.85
C MET A 1 -57.58 -28.70 43.33
N ASN A 2 -57.23 -28.88 42.06
CA ASN A 2 -57.71 -30.01 41.25
C ASN A 2 -56.67 -31.16 41.28
N ILE A 3 -56.96 -32.20 42.09
CA ILE A 3 -56.10 -33.40 42.22
C ILE A 3 -55.93 -34.18 40.91
N LYS A 4 -56.76 -33.90 39.90
CA LYS A 4 -56.72 -34.58 38.60
C LYS A 4 -55.55 -34.15 37.72
N THR A 5 -55.10 -32.90 37.84
CA THR A 5 -53.98 -32.36 37.06
C THR A 5 -52.62 -32.83 37.59
N GLU A 6 -52.47 -33.05 38.88
CA GLU A 6 -51.22 -33.59 39.45
C GLU A 6 -51.00 -35.08 39.12
N LEU A 7 -52.06 -35.87 38.98
CA LEU A 7 -51.96 -37.29 38.59
C LEU A 7 -51.57 -37.45 37.10
N GLU A 8 -52.08 -36.58 36.19
CA GLU A 8 -51.68 -36.61 34.77
C GLU A 8 -50.21 -36.16 34.53
N ASP A 9 -49.72 -35.22 35.28
CA ASP A 9 -48.35 -34.80 35.21
C ASP A 9 -47.35 -35.82 35.80
N LEU A 10 -47.76 -36.56 36.80
CA LEU A 10 -47.00 -37.69 37.39
C LEU A 10 -46.93 -38.87 36.43
N GLU A 11 -47.97 -39.19 35.70
CA GLU A 11 -47.96 -40.23 34.67
C GLU A 11 -47.07 -39.82 33.43
N LYS A 12 -47.20 -38.59 33.02
CA LYS A 12 -46.30 -38.05 31.94
C LYS A 12 -44.82 -38.03 32.33
N PHE A 13 -44.53 -37.75 33.61
CA PHE A 13 -43.17 -37.78 34.14
C PHE A 13 -42.61 -39.21 34.23
N LYS A 14 -43.41 -40.16 34.71
CA LYS A 14 -43.03 -41.60 34.72
C LYS A 14 -42.81 -42.13 33.29
N PHE A 15 -43.67 -41.77 32.35
CA PHE A 15 -43.54 -42.19 30.96
C PHE A 15 -42.26 -41.63 30.33
N LYS A 16 -41.90 -40.37 30.59
CA LYS A 16 -40.62 -39.76 30.12
C LYS A 16 -39.41 -40.47 30.72
N ILE A 17 -39.45 -40.86 31.99
CA ILE A 17 -38.33 -41.60 32.62
C ILE A 17 -38.21 -43.00 32.03
N ILE A 18 -39.30 -43.71 31.79
CA ILE A 18 -39.26 -45.04 31.16
C ILE A 18 -38.75 -44.99 29.73
N VAL A 19 -39.16 -43.98 28.93
CA VAL A 19 -38.67 -43.76 27.58
C VAL A 19 -37.18 -43.39 27.58
N SER A 20 -36.74 -42.54 28.51
CA SER A 20 -35.33 -42.17 28.67
C SER A 20 -34.45 -43.37 29.07
N CYS A 21 -34.95 -44.22 30.00
CA CYS A 21 -34.23 -45.45 30.38
C CYS A 21 -34.20 -46.48 29.24
N PHE A 22 -35.25 -46.55 28.41
CA PHE A 22 -35.31 -47.40 27.26
C PHE A 22 -34.32 -46.99 26.16
N PHE A 23 -34.21 -45.68 25.92
CA PHE A 23 -33.19 -45.10 25.01
C PHE A 23 -31.78 -45.28 25.57
N ALA A 24 -31.56 -45.12 26.85
CA ALA A 24 -30.26 -45.40 27.48
C ALA A 24 -29.88 -46.88 27.41
N ALA A 25 -30.85 -47.80 27.60
CA ALA A 25 -30.62 -49.26 27.44
C ALA A 25 -30.37 -49.64 25.95
N LEU A 26 -31.04 -48.99 24.98
CA LEU A 26 -30.80 -49.20 23.57
C LEU A 26 -29.40 -48.67 23.13
N PHE A 27 -28.93 -47.61 23.76
CA PHE A 27 -27.57 -47.06 23.51
C PHE A 27 -26.47 -47.97 24.10
N LEU A 28 -26.77 -48.67 25.20
CA LEU A 28 -25.86 -49.62 25.81
C LEU A 28 -25.83 -50.98 25.11
N LEU A 29 -26.86 -51.32 24.32
CA LEU A 29 -26.93 -52.56 23.53
C LEU A 29 -26.27 -52.40 22.12
N ASN A 30 -26.02 -51.16 21.67
CA ASN A 30 -25.30 -50.90 20.43
C ASN A 30 -23.80 -50.53 20.63
N SER A 31 -23.28 -50.71 21.85
CA SER A 31 -21.83 -50.73 22.01
C SER A 31 -21.32 -52.06 21.40
N GLU A 32 -21.23 -52.08 20.06
CA GLU A 32 -20.34 -53.01 19.43
C GLU A 32 -18.96 -52.78 20.04
N ILE A 33 -18.48 -53.80 20.74
CA ILE A 33 -17.08 -53.88 21.13
C ILE A 33 -16.30 -53.88 19.81
N SER A 34 -15.90 -52.68 19.35
CA SER A 34 -14.82 -52.58 18.38
C SER A 34 -13.66 -53.31 19.02
N HIS A 35 -13.42 -54.55 18.59
CA HIS A 35 -12.14 -55.18 18.76
C HIS A 35 -11.14 -54.29 18.00
N SER A 36 -10.59 -53.34 18.72
CA SER A 36 -9.31 -52.74 18.33
C SER A 36 -8.33 -53.93 18.24
N GLN A 37 -7.97 -54.30 17.05
CA GLN A 37 -6.75 -55.10 16.87
C GLN A 37 -5.68 -54.28 17.61
N GLU A 38 -5.12 -54.85 18.69
CA GLU A 38 -3.87 -54.38 19.28
C GLU A 38 -2.81 -54.48 18.16
N ASN A 39 -2.69 -53.40 17.42
CA ASN A 39 -1.54 -53.18 16.58
C ASN A 39 -0.38 -52.95 17.54
N ASP A 40 0.70 -53.70 17.44
CA ASP A 40 1.98 -53.51 18.16
C ASP A 40 2.63 -52.14 17.84
N PHE A 41 1.82 -51.08 17.82
CA PHE A 41 2.29 -49.73 17.54
C PHE A 41 3.04 -49.17 18.75
N VAL A 42 4.37 -49.19 18.68
CA VAL A 42 5.21 -48.54 19.69
C VAL A 42 5.54 -47.14 19.23
N LYS A 43 4.90 -46.17 19.89
CA LYS A 43 5.05 -44.74 19.61
C LYS A 43 6.50 -44.31 19.66
N GLY A 44 7.00 -43.73 18.57
CA GLY A 44 8.35 -43.18 18.46
C GLY A 44 9.42 -44.17 18.02
N ASN A 45 9.04 -45.39 17.57
CA ASN A 45 9.95 -46.33 16.93
C ASN A 45 10.19 -46.04 15.44
N PHE A 46 11.24 -46.63 14.90
CA PHE A 46 11.55 -46.56 13.48
C PHE A 46 10.80 -47.68 12.75
N TYR A 47 10.10 -47.27 11.67
CA TYR A 47 9.40 -48.18 10.78
C TYR A 47 9.91 -48.01 9.34
N SER A 48 10.01 -49.06 8.61
CA SER A 48 10.27 -49.03 7.16
C SER A 48 8.95 -48.82 6.43
N LEU A 49 8.85 -47.80 5.58
CA LEU A 49 7.64 -47.52 4.80
C LEU A 49 7.41 -48.64 3.78
N ASP A 50 6.27 -49.34 3.88
CA ASP A 50 5.87 -50.38 2.95
C ASP A 50 5.05 -49.81 1.80
N GLU A 51 3.99 -49.05 2.14
CA GLU A 51 3.12 -48.38 1.18
C GLU A 51 2.88 -46.92 1.60
N ILE A 52 2.87 -46.04 0.61
CA ILE A 52 2.54 -44.61 0.79
C ILE A 52 1.36 -44.33 -0.12
N LYS A 53 0.19 -44.08 0.47
CA LYS A 53 -1.03 -43.75 -0.24
C LYS A 53 -1.42 -42.28 -0.02
N VAL A 54 -1.89 -41.63 -1.09
CA VAL A 54 -2.42 -40.26 -0.98
C VAL A 54 -3.88 -40.25 -1.40
N THR A 55 -4.74 -39.70 -0.54
CA THR A 55 -6.18 -39.63 -0.78
C THR A 55 -6.68 -38.19 -0.77
N GLY A 56 -7.89 -37.95 -1.30
CA GLY A 56 -8.53 -36.62 -1.35
C GLY A 56 -8.10 -35.74 -2.53
N LEU A 57 -7.32 -36.32 -3.46
CA LEU A 57 -6.84 -35.63 -4.66
C LEU A 57 -7.98 -35.41 -5.69
N LYS A 58 -7.95 -34.24 -6.35
CA LYS A 58 -8.88 -33.85 -7.41
C LYS A 58 -8.16 -33.50 -8.72
N THR A 59 -7.07 -32.75 -8.64
CA THR A 59 -6.30 -32.27 -9.79
C THR A 59 -4.90 -32.86 -9.87
N PHE A 60 -4.31 -33.21 -8.73
CA PHE A 60 -3.00 -33.85 -8.68
C PHE A 60 -3.12 -35.36 -8.76
N ASN A 61 -2.13 -36.01 -9.34
CA ASN A 61 -1.99 -37.44 -9.23
C ASN A 61 -1.19 -37.84 -7.97
N GLU A 62 -1.44 -39.05 -7.47
CA GLU A 62 -0.84 -39.55 -6.25
C GLU A 62 0.70 -39.53 -6.29
N GLN A 63 1.30 -39.98 -7.39
CA GLN A 63 2.75 -40.05 -7.56
C GLN A 63 3.42 -38.66 -7.47
N THR A 64 2.77 -37.62 -8.00
CA THR A 64 3.27 -36.24 -7.90
C THR A 64 3.32 -35.75 -6.45
N VAL A 65 2.27 -36.04 -5.69
CA VAL A 65 2.23 -35.62 -4.28
C VAL A 65 3.23 -36.44 -3.45
N VAL A 66 3.34 -37.73 -3.66
CA VAL A 66 4.37 -38.57 -3.02
C VAL A 66 5.77 -38.00 -3.31
N THR A 67 6.04 -37.60 -4.55
CA THR A 67 7.33 -36.96 -4.91
C THR A 67 7.57 -35.67 -4.13
N TYR A 68 6.54 -34.84 -3.93
CA TYR A 68 6.65 -33.61 -3.11
C TYR A 68 6.95 -33.89 -1.64
N THR A 69 6.47 -35.02 -1.09
CA THR A 69 6.81 -35.41 0.29
C THR A 69 8.29 -35.71 0.43
N GLY A 70 8.90 -36.29 -0.62
CA GLY A 70 10.26 -36.81 -0.61
C GLY A 70 10.37 -38.14 0.13
N LEU A 71 9.24 -38.79 0.45
CA LEU A 71 9.22 -40.17 1.03
C LEU A 71 9.32 -41.20 -0.06
N THR A 72 9.99 -42.32 0.26
CA THR A 72 10.13 -43.46 -0.65
C THR A 72 9.80 -44.77 0.08
N ALA A 73 9.24 -45.72 -0.64
CA ALA A 73 9.06 -47.08 -0.11
C ALA A 73 10.40 -47.68 0.32
N GLY A 74 10.43 -48.36 1.45
CA GLY A 74 11.63 -48.89 2.07
C GLY A 74 12.40 -47.90 2.97
N GLN A 75 12.07 -46.63 2.95
CA GLN A 75 12.69 -45.63 3.80
C GLN A 75 12.32 -45.85 5.28
N LYS A 76 13.32 -45.80 6.17
CA LYS A 76 13.09 -45.85 7.62
C LYS A 76 12.79 -44.47 8.15
N ILE A 77 11.63 -44.32 8.78
CA ILE A 77 11.20 -43.08 9.43
C ILE A 77 10.71 -43.34 10.87
N ARG A 78 10.80 -42.35 11.70
CA ARG A 78 10.25 -42.41 13.06
C ARG A 78 8.78 -42.01 13.06
N ILE A 79 7.90 -42.81 13.68
CA ILE A 79 6.47 -42.58 13.72
C ILE A 79 5.93 -42.56 15.18
N PRO A 80 5.38 -41.44 15.67
CA PRO A 80 5.53 -40.08 15.14
C PRO A 80 6.96 -39.58 15.29
N GLY A 81 7.40 -38.75 14.33
CA GLY A 81 8.75 -38.24 14.28
C GLY A 81 8.89 -36.91 13.55
N GLU A 82 10.11 -36.38 13.54
CA GLU A 82 10.41 -35.09 12.91
C GLU A 82 10.24 -35.16 11.39
N GLU A 83 10.52 -36.34 10.79
CA GLU A 83 10.38 -36.55 9.35
C GLU A 83 8.95 -36.33 8.87
N ILE A 84 7.93 -36.77 9.66
CA ILE A 84 6.52 -36.52 9.34
C ILE A 84 6.20 -35.03 9.40
N SER A 85 6.70 -34.35 10.44
CA SER A 85 6.53 -32.90 10.58
C SER A 85 7.16 -32.13 9.42
N GLN A 86 8.34 -32.59 8.97
CA GLN A 86 9.00 -31.99 7.81
C GLN A 86 8.22 -32.20 6.50
N VAL A 87 7.65 -33.41 6.31
CA VAL A 87 6.78 -33.71 5.16
C VAL A 87 5.54 -32.80 5.16
N ILE A 88 4.85 -32.73 6.27
CA ILE A 88 3.68 -31.87 6.41
C ILE A 88 4.06 -30.40 6.13
N ASN A 89 5.16 -29.92 6.70
CA ASN A 89 5.64 -28.55 6.48
C ASN A 89 6.05 -28.31 5.01
N LYS A 90 6.64 -29.29 4.32
CA LYS A 90 6.94 -29.18 2.89
C LYS A 90 5.67 -29.05 2.05
N LEU A 91 4.66 -29.87 2.33
CA LEU A 91 3.39 -29.81 1.61
C LEU A 91 2.65 -28.52 1.87
N TRP A 92 2.65 -27.99 3.11
CA TRP A 92 2.08 -26.69 3.46
C TRP A 92 2.76 -25.52 2.74
N LYS A 93 4.08 -25.57 2.60
CA LYS A 93 4.85 -24.51 1.89
C LYS A 93 4.51 -24.42 0.40
N LEU A 94 3.89 -25.43 -0.18
CA LEU A 94 3.43 -25.39 -1.59
C LEU A 94 2.20 -24.49 -1.77
N GLU A 95 1.47 -24.18 -0.68
CA GLU A 95 0.21 -23.40 -0.71
C GLU A 95 -0.85 -23.98 -1.67
N LEU A 96 -0.83 -25.31 -1.85
CA LEU A 96 -1.73 -26.01 -2.76
C LEU A 96 -2.88 -26.72 -2.02
N PHE A 97 -2.76 -26.89 -0.71
CA PHE A 97 -3.64 -27.70 0.10
C PHE A 97 -4.25 -26.89 1.23
N SER A 98 -5.52 -27.19 1.56
CA SER A 98 -6.23 -26.57 2.68
C SER A 98 -6.20 -27.43 3.94
N ASP A 99 -5.94 -28.71 3.79
CA ASP A 99 -5.78 -29.63 4.92
C ASP A 99 -4.84 -30.77 4.53
N ILE A 100 -4.03 -31.24 5.50
CA ILE A 100 -3.06 -32.32 5.32
C ILE A 100 -3.06 -33.15 6.61
N ASN A 101 -3.54 -34.38 6.51
CA ASN A 101 -3.56 -35.32 7.61
C ASN A 101 -2.71 -36.52 7.29
N PHE A 102 -2.03 -37.08 8.28
CA PHE A 102 -1.14 -38.18 8.16
C PHE A 102 -1.62 -39.36 9.02
N TYR A 103 -1.91 -40.48 8.42
CA TYR A 103 -2.44 -41.66 9.10
C TYR A 103 -1.51 -42.84 8.91
N VAL A 104 -1.37 -43.67 9.95
CA VAL A 104 -0.77 -45.00 9.85
C VAL A 104 -1.90 -45.99 9.66
N THR A 105 -1.97 -46.62 8.49
CA THR A 105 -3.10 -47.51 8.14
C THR A 105 -2.84 -48.94 8.49
N LYS A 106 -1.57 -49.41 8.45
CA LYS A 106 -1.20 -50.76 8.82
C LYS A 106 0.22 -50.78 9.41
N ILE A 107 0.42 -51.65 10.38
CA ILE A 107 1.73 -52.01 10.90
C ILE A 107 1.88 -53.53 10.81
N ASP A 108 3.02 -53.98 10.31
CA ASP A 108 3.38 -55.38 10.17
C ASP A 108 4.85 -55.54 10.58
N GLY A 109 5.09 -55.83 11.86
CA GLY A 109 6.39 -55.85 12.48
C GLY A 109 7.12 -54.51 12.37
N GLU A 110 8.24 -54.45 11.68
CA GLU A 110 9.00 -53.18 11.45
C GLU A 110 8.51 -52.40 10.22
N LYS A 111 7.45 -52.80 9.54
CA LYS A 111 6.91 -52.14 8.35
C LYS A 111 5.66 -51.33 8.71
N ALA A 112 5.50 -50.15 8.13
CA ALA A 112 4.33 -49.33 8.28
C ALA A 112 3.82 -48.85 6.92
N SER A 113 2.49 -48.96 6.72
CA SER A 113 1.81 -48.35 5.58
C SER A 113 1.18 -47.05 6.07
N ILE A 114 1.34 -45.99 5.28
CA ILE A 114 0.86 -44.65 5.62
C ILE A 114 -0.12 -44.14 4.58
N GLU A 115 -1.07 -43.36 5.05
CA GLU A 115 -2.01 -42.59 4.22
C GLU A 115 -1.89 -41.10 4.51
N ILE A 116 -1.69 -40.33 3.47
CA ILE A 116 -1.69 -38.89 3.53
C ILE A 116 -3.03 -38.38 2.95
N SER A 117 -3.92 -37.97 3.80
CA SER A 117 -5.21 -37.41 3.38
C SER A 117 -5.08 -35.89 3.16
N ILE A 118 -5.40 -35.45 1.97
CA ILE A 118 -5.20 -34.06 1.52
C ILE A 118 -6.51 -33.49 1.03
N ILE A 119 -6.73 -32.21 1.32
CA ILE A 119 -7.77 -31.42 0.68
C ILE A 119 -7.09 -30.36 -0.19
N GLU A 120 -7.26 -30.47 -1.50
CA GLU A 120 -6.71 -29.49 -2.43
C GLU A 120 -7.44 -28.15 -2.39
N LEU A 121 -6.70 -27.04 -2.34
CA LEU A 121 -7.26 -25.71 -2.54
C LEU A 121 -7.83 -25.57 -3.95
N PRO A 122 -9.04 -24.99 -4.11
CA PRO A 122 -9.60 -24.72 -5.42
C PRO A 122 -8.80 -23.63 -6.14
N SER A 123 -8.82 -23.67 -7.45
CA SER A 123 -8.22 -22.66 -8.31
C SER A 123 -9.28 -21.64 -8.75
N LEU A 124 -8.92 -20.37 -8.81
CA LEU A 124 -9.80 -19.31 -9.27
C LEU A 124 -10.03 -19.41 -10.79
N SER A 125 -11.23 -19.81 -11.21
CA SER A 125 -11.60 -19.87 -12.63
C SER A 125 -11.95 -18.49 -13.18
N ASP A 126 -12.73 -17.74 -12.42
CA ASP A 126 -13.18 -16.40 -12.77
C ASP A 126 -13.57 -15.61 -11.51
N TYR A 127 -13.69 -14.29 -11.63
CA TYR A 127 -14.18 -13.47 -10.54
C TYR A 127 -15.08 -12.36 -11.06
N LYS A 128 -15.92 -11.84 -10.17
CA LYS A 128 -16.80 -10.70 -10.45
C LYS A 128 -16.91 -9.80 -9.25
N ILE A 129 -16.69 -8.49 -9.46
CA ILE A 129 -16.93 -7.47 -8.46
C ILE A 129 -18.30 -6.85 -8.70
N VAL A 130 -19.16 -6.87 -7.69
CA VAL A 130 -20.53 -6.36 -7.71
C VAL A 130 -20.67 -5.21 -6.71
N GLY A 131 -21.46 -4.19 -7.03
CA GLY A 131 -21.69 -3.03 -6.17
C GLY A 131 -20.78 -1.83 -6.46
N LEU A 132 -19.76 -1.99 -7.31
CA LEU A 132 -18.89 -0.91 -7.77
C LEU A 132 -19.22 -0.49 -9.21
N LYS A 133 -18.90 0.76 -9.54
CA LYS A 133 -18.88 1.23 -10.95
C LYS A 133 -17.68 0.58 -11.67
N LYS A 134 -17.80 0.35 -12.98
CA LYS A 134 -16.80 -0.33 -13.82
C LYS A 134 -15.36 0.19 -13.59
N SER A 135 -15.13 1.50 -13.69
CA SER A 135 -13.80 2.09 -13.48
C SER A 135 -13.22 1.85 -12.07
N LYS A 136 -14.09 1.75 -11.06
CA LYS A 136 -13.66 1.44 -9.68
C LYS A 136 -13.34 -0.04 -9.50
N SER A 137 -14.10 -0.92 -10.17
CA SER A 137 -13.80 -2.36 -10.19
C SER A 137 -12.44 -2.60 -10.83
N GLU A 138 -12.19 -2.04 -12.01
CA GLU A 138 -10.92 -2.14 -12.73
C GLU A 138 -9.73 -1.68 -11.88
N THR A 139 -9.90 -0.57 -11.11
CA THR A 139 -8.86 -0.11 -10.18
C THR A 139 -8.61 -1.13 -9.06
N VAL A 140 -9.68 -1.72 -8.49
CA VAL A 140 -9.54 -2.75 -7.43
C VAL A 140 -8.86 -4.00 -7.98
N GLU A 141 -9.23 -4.43 -9.18
CA GLU A 141 -8.65 -5.58 -9.87
C GLU A 141 -7.14 -5.41 -10.10
N THR A 142 -6.74 -4.22 -10.57
CA THR A 142 -5.32 -3.89 -10.79
C THR A 142 -4.53 -3.87 -9.49
N ASP A 143 -5.08 -3.27 -8.43
CA ASP A 143 -4.37 -3.10 -7.17
C ASP A 143 -4.19 -4.42 -6.39
N ILE A 144 -5.12 -5.36 -6.51
CA ILE A 144 -5.07 -6.67 -5.81
C ILE A 144 -4.35 -7.72 -6.65
N GLU A 145 -4.11 -7.45 -7.93
CA GLU A 145 -3.51 -8.39 -8.88
C GLU A 145 -4.20 -9.76 -8.92
N ILE A 146 -5.55 -9.76 -8.92
CA ILE A 146 -6.32 -11.02 -8.98
C ILE A 146 -6.02 -11.74 -10.30
N LYS A 147 -5.45 -12.95 -10.21
CA LYS A 147 -5.06 -13.76 -11.38
C LYS A 147 -5.90 -15.02 -11.47
N LYS A 148 -6.44 -15.30 -12.67
CA LYS A 148 -7.09 -16.59 -12.93
C LYS A 148 -6.07 -17.72 -12.80
N GLY A 149 -6.50 -18.83 -12.23
CA GLY A 149 -5.64 -20.00 -11.96
C GLY A 149 -4.93 -19.98 -10.60
N GLN A 150 -4.90 -18.85 -9.89
CA GLN A 150 -4.33 -18.81 -8.54
C GLN A 150 -5.17 -19.61 -7.54
N LYS A 151 -4.54 -20.13 -6.49
CA LYS A 151 -5.26 -20.85 -5.44
C LYS A 151 -6.05 -19.90 -4.55
N ILE A 152 -7.29 -20.30 -4.24
CA ILE A 152 -8.16 -19.55 -3.34
C ILE A 152 -7.86 -20.01 -1.91
N THR A 153 -7.07 -19.19 -1.21
CA THR A 153 -6.77 -19.40 0.22
C THR A 153 -7.66 -18.50 1.06
N GLU A 154 -7.91 -18.88 2.31
CA GLU A 154 -8.62 -18.03 3.26
C GLU A 154 -7.90 -16.68 3.47
N ASN A 155 -6.56 -16.70 3.51
CA ASN A 155 -5.75 -15.51 3.59
C ASN A 155 -5.96 -14.59 2.37
N PHE A 156 -6.04 -15.13 1.15
CA PHE A 156 -6.31 -14.35 -0.04
C PHE A 156 -7.70 -13.68 0.02
N ILE A 157 -8.72 -14.41 0.47
CA ILE A 157 -10.08 -13.87 0.65
C ILE A 157 -10.07 -12.72 1.67
N GLU A 158 -9.51 -12.93 2.86
CA GLU A 158 -9.50 -11.91 3.92
C GLU A 158 -8.60 -10.72 3.56
N THR A 159 -7.47 -10.93 2.91
CA THR A 159 -6.60 -9.85 2.44
C THR A 159 -7.31 -9.00 1.38
N THR A 160 -7.97 -9.63 0.41
CA THR A 160 -8.79 -8.97 -0.62
C THR A 160 -9.91 -8.13 0.02
N LYS A 161 -10.64 -8.71 0.93
CA LYS A 161 -11.73 -8.06 1.66
C LYS A 161 -11.24 -6.85 2.45
N ASN A 162 -10.17 -7.03 3.24
CA ASN A 162 -9.59 -5.96 4.05
C ASN A 162 -8.99 -4.84 3.21
N TYR A 163 -8.36 -5.17 2.09
CA TYR A 163 -7.88 -4.16 1.14
C TYR A 163 -9.02 -3.27 0.65
N ILE A 164 -10.10 -3.86 0.15
CA ILE A 164 -11.26 -3.11 -0.37
C ILE A 164 -11.87 -2.24 0.74
N ILE A 165 -12.12 -2.81 1.92
CA ILE A 165 -12.65 -2.08 3.06
C ILE A 165 -11.78 -0.88 3.40
N ASN A 166 -10.47 -1.07 3.56
CA ASN A 166 -9.53 -0.02 3.94
C ASN A 166 -9.41 1.07 2.87
N LYS A 167 -9.33 0.68 1.58
CA LYS A 167 -9.33 1.62 0.46
C LYS A 167 -10.53 2.55 0.47
N TYR A 168 -11.73 2.02 0.70
CA TYR A 168 -12.95 2.83 0.69
C TYR A 168 -13.17 3.57 2.02
N LYS A 169 -12.74 3.03 3.15
CA LYS A 169 -12.72 3.76 4.44
C LYS A 169 -11.86 5.02 4.34
N LYS A 170 -10.64 4.93 3.80
CA LYS A 170 -9.77 6.09 3.54
C LYS A 170 -10.45 7.16 2.67
N ASN A 171 -11.30 6.72 1.74
CA ASN A 171 -12.08 7.61 0.89
C ASN A 171 -13.40 8.10 1.49
N GLY A 172 -13.62 7.88 2.78
CA GLY A 172 -14.78 8.35 3.54
C GLY A 172 -16.03 7.49 3.46
N PHE A 173 -15.91 6.23 3.05
CA PHE A 173 -16.98 5.23 3.11
C PHE A 173 -16.76 4.33 4.33
N LEU A 174 -16.96 4.86 5.54
CA LEU A 174 -16.61 4.16 6.77
C LEU A 174 -17.44 2.90 7.02
N ASN A 175 -18.65 2.84 6.47
CA ASN A 175 -19.57 1.72 6.63
C ASN A 175 -19.48 0.70 5.48
N THR A 176 -18.37 0.73 4.71
CA THR A 176 -18.15 -0.24 3.62
C THR A 176 -18.17 -1.66 4.15
N LYS A 177 -19.01 -2.49 3.54
CA LYS A 177 -19.10 -3.93 3.79
C LYS A 177 -18.67 -4.66 2.53
N VAL A 178 -17.86 -5.70 2.72
CA VAL A 178 -17.41 -6.56 1.63
C VAL A 178 -17.70 -8.00 2.02
N ASN A 179 -18.39 -8.71 1.16
CA ASN A 179 -18.63 -10.14 1.31
C ASN A 179 -18.10 -10.86 0.08
N ILE A 180 -17.26 -11.86 0.29
CA ILE A 180 -16.65 -12.65 -0.77
C ILE A 180 -17.18 -14.07 -0.65
N ASN A 181 -17.83 -14.54 -1.70
CA ASN A 181 -18.34 -15.90 -1.79
C ASN A 181 -17.66 -16.60 -2.95
N THR A 182 -17.34 -17.87 -2.75
CA THR A 182 -16.86 -18.76 -3.82
C THR A 182 -17.97 -19.71 -4.23
N ILE A 183 -18.05 -20.00 -5.51
CA ILE A 183 -19.06 -20.87 -6.11
C ILE A 183 -18.30 -21.90 -6.98
N PRO A 184 -18.52 -23.21 -6.76
CA PRO A 184 -17.91 -24.22 -7.60
C PRO A 184 -18.17 -23.97 -9.10
N ASP A 185 -17.12 -24.07 -9.91
CA ASP A 185 -17.21 -23.93 -11.35
C ASP A 185 -17.24 -25.32 -12.00
N THR A 186 -18.18 -25.53 -12.90
CA THR A 186 -18.34 -26.82 -13.58
C THR A 186 -17.38 -26.99 -14.77
N ILE A 187 -16.65 -25.94 -15.16
CA ILE A 187 -15.77 -25.94 -16.34
C ILE A 187 -14.41 -26.56 -16.03
N GLY A 188 -13.92 -26.47 -14.80
CA GLY A 188 -12.61 -26.98 -14.39
C GLY A 188 -12.68 -27.94 -13.20
N LEU A 189 -11.74 -28.89 -13.16
CA LEU A 189 -11.56 -29.74 -11.99
C LEU A 189 -11.07 -28.90 -10.81
N ASN A 190 -11.75 -28.98 -9.66
CA ASN A 190 -11.42 -28.25 -8.44
C ASN A 190 -11.20 -26.73 -8.67
N SER A 191 -12.12 -26.12 -9.40
CA SER A 191 -12.12 -24.69 -9.68
C SER A 191 -13.36 -24.02 -9.12
N GLU A 192 -13.18 -22.78 -8.69
CA GLU A 192 -14.26 -21.93 -8.13
C GLU A 192 -14.23 -20.55 -8.76
N ARG A 193 -15.42 -19.97 -8.88
CA ARG A 193 -15.61 -18.58 -9.23
C ARG A 193 -15.80 -17.74 -7.99
N MET A 194 -15.11 -16.61 -7.89
CA MET A 194 -15.20 -15.69 -6.75
C MET A 194 -16.15 -14.53 -7.06
N VAL A 195 -17.13 -14.29 -6.17
CA VAL A 195 -18.05 -13.15 -6.25
C VAL A 195 -17.77 -12.22 -5.08
N ILE A 196 -17.27 -11.02 -5.40
CA ILE A 196 -16.92 -9.99 -4.44
C ILE A 196 -18.06 -8.97 -4.41
N ASN A 197 -18.89 -9.04 -3.38
CA ASN A 197 -20.00 -8.11 -3.18
C ASN A 197 -19.54 -6.93 -2.32
N VAL A 198 -19.55 -5.73 -2.87
CA VAL A 198 -19.12 -4.51 -2.20
C VAL A 198 -20.32 -3.60 -1.99
N ASP A 199 -20.67 -3.37 -0.74
CA ASP A 199 -21.61 -2.32 -0.34
C ASP A 199 -20.82 -1.17 0.28
N LEU A 200 -20.72 -0.06 -0.44
CA LEU A 200 -19.98 1.11 0.03
C LEU A 200 -20.68 1.84 1.15
N GLY A 201 -21.99 1.68 1.27
CA GLY A 201 -22.78 2.54 2.14
C GLY A 201 -22.75 4.01 1.69
N GLU A 202 -23.19 4.90 2.57
CA GLU A 202 -23.11 6.33 2.32
C GLU A 202 -21.75 6.90 2.71
N ARG A 203 -21.31 7.91 1.95
CA ARG A 203 -20.09 8.63 2.27
C ARG A 203 -20.32 9.57 3.44
N VAL A 204 -19.49 9.47 4.44
CA VAL A 204 -19.57 10.33 5.63
C VAL A 204 -19.19 11.78 5.33
N LYS A 205 -19.80 12.70 6.06
CA LYS A 205 -19.59 14.14 5.94
C LYS A 205 -19.13 14.72 7.28
N ILE A 206 -18.24 15.70 7.21
CA ILE A 206 -17.74 16.39 8.39
C ILE A 206 -18.80 17.38 8.87
N ASN A 207 -19.32 17.12 10.06
CA ASN A 207 -20.27 17.97 10.75
C ASN A 207 -19.55 19.12 11.47
N SER A 208 -18.61 18.79 12.34
CA SER A 208 -17.84 19.80 13.09
C SER A 208 -16.35 19.45 13.13
N ILE A 209 -15.53 20.49 13.37
CA ILE A 209 -14.11 20.39 13.64
C ILE A 209 -13.85 21.24 14.86
N ASN A 210 -13.45 20.63 15.97
CA ASN A 210 -13.23 21.31 17.24
C ASN A 210 -11.75 21.26 17.61
N PHE A 211 -11.27 22.36 18.20
CA PHE A 211 -9.91 22.45 18.70
C PHE A 211 -9.94 22.74 20.19
N THR A 212 -9.05 22.10 20.92
CA THR A 212 -8.77 22.34 22.35
C THR A 212 -7.28 22.51 22.55
N GLY A 213 -6.88 23.30 23.56
CA GLY A 213 -5.48 23.63 23.82
C GLY A 213 -4.88 24.68 22.88
N ASN A 214 -5.71 25.33 22.04
CA ASN A 214 -5.29 26.38 21.11
C ASN A 214 -5.54 27.78 21.72
N GLU A 215 -4.70 28.20 22.63
CA GLU A 215 -4.82 29.50 23.33
C GLU A 215 -4.28 30.65 22.48
N LEU A 216 -3.19 30.44 21.76
CA LEU A 216 -2.49 31.45 20.95
C LEU A 216 -3.21 31.78 19.64
N PHE A 217 -3.84 30.82 19.03
CA PHE A 217 -4.53 31.02 17.75
C PHE A 217 -5.96 30.50 17.78
N LYS A 218 -6.90 31.42 17.44
CA LYS A 218 -8.33 31.08 17.41
C LYS A 218 -8.61 29.90 16.46
N ALA A 219 -9.51 29.00 16.83
CA ALA A 219 -9.93 27.82 16.04
C ALA A 219 -10.29 28.18 14.57
N LYS A 220 -10.90 29.37 14.33
CA LYS A 220 -11.19 29.86 12.97
C LYS A 220 -9.94 29.99 12.09
N LYS A 221 -8.78 30.36 12.69
CA LYS A 221 -7.49 30.50 11.96
C LYS A 221 -6.93 29.14 11.62
N LEU A 222 -7.01 28.18 12.55
CA LEU A 222 -6.58 26.80 12.35
C LEU A 222 -7.44 26.10 11.28
N LYS A 223 -8.77 26.23 11.35
CA LYS A 223 -9.69 25.71 10.32
C LYS A 223 -9.40 26.25 8.91
N LYS A 224 -8.85 27.46 8.78
CA LYS A 224 -8.43 28.01 7.47
C LYS A 224 -7.19 27.29 6.91
N LYS A 225 -6.30 26.82 7.78
CA LYS A 225 -5.09 26.07 7.37
C LYS A 225 -5.43 24.67 6.88
N MET A 226 -6.46 24.04 7.39
CA MET A 226 -7.01 22.80 6.86
C MET A 226 -7.65 23.08 5.50
N LYS A 227 -6.91 22.85 4.41
CA LYS A 227 -7.38 23.19 3.04
C LYS A 227 -8.36 22.15 2.49
N ASN A 228 -8.13 20.89 2.79
CA ASN A 228 -8.84 19.73 2.24
C ASN A 228 -10.04 19.34 3.10
N THR A 229 -9.89 19.42 4.42
CA THR A 229 -10.89 19.04 5.43
C THR A 229 -11.77 20.23 5.82
N LYS A 230 -13.03 20.20 5.44
CA LYS A 230 -13.99 21.29 5.71
C LYS A 230 -15.27 20.75 6.32
N SER A 231 -15.76 21.42 7.37
CA SER A 231 -17.08 21.13 7.91
C SER A 231 -18.19 21.67 7.01
N LYS A 232 -19.38 21.07 7.12
CA LYS A 232 -20.59 21.52 6.45
C LYS A 232 -20.97 22.91 7.02
N LEU A 233 -21.05 23.92 6.17
CA LEU A 233 -21.49 25.26 6.55
C LEU A 233 -22.87 25.51 5.94
N LEU A 234 -23.82 25.99 6.74
CA LEU A 234 -25.11 26.47 6.24
C LEU A 234 -24.86 27.55 5.17
N GLY A 235 -25.39 27.35 3.97
CA GLY A 235 -25.24 28.28 2.83
C GLY A 235 -24.14 27.94 1.83
N ARG A 236 -23.36 26.88 2.01
CA ARG A 236 -22.35 26.41 1.03
C ARG A 236 -22.70 25.02 0.49
N PHE A 237 -23.79 24.91 -0.26
CA PHE A 237 -24.29 23.63 -0.77
C PHE A 237 -23.34 22.93 -1.77
N TRP A 238 -22.42 23.66 -2.41
CA TRP A 238 -21.49 23.17 -3.42
C TRP A 238 -20.13 22.73 -2.88
N LYS A 239 -19.76 23.04 -1.63
CA LYS A 239 -18.49 22.54 -1.05
C LYS A 239 -18.72 21.20 -0.41
N LYS A 240 -18.06 20.19 -0.97
CA LYS A 240 -18.09 18.80 -0.50
C LYS A 240 -17.39 18.73 0.86
N SER A 241 -18.13 18.57 1.96
CA SER A 241 -17.62 18.29 3.31
C SER A 241 -17.36 16.80 3.48
N LYS A 242 -16.58 16.22 2.56
CA LYS A 242 -16.25 14.78 2.59
C LYS A 242 -15.11 14.57 3.58
N TYR A 243 -15.16 13.47 4.33
CA TYR A 243 -14.01 13.00 5.07
C TYR A 243 -13.16 12.10 4.16
N ILE A 244 -11.90 12.42 4.03
CA ILE A 244 -10.86 11.61 3.38
C ILE A 244 -9.71 11.57 4.36
N GLU A 245 -9.30 10.39 4.80
CA GLU A 245 -8.34 10.26 5.89
C GLU A 245 -6.98 10.87 5.56
N ASP A 246 -6.46 10.63 4.36
CA ASP A 246 -5.16 11.17 3.93
C ASP A 246 -5.19 12.70 3.86
N ASP A 247 -6.28 13.29 3.34
CA ASP A 247 -6.51 14.74 3.34
C ASP A 247 -6.54 15.32 4.76
N TYR A 248 -7.17 14.61 5.68
CA TYR A 248 -7.24 15.03 7.09
C TYR A 248 -5.86 14.96 7.76
N ARG A 249 -5.10 13.89 7.54
CA ARG A 249 -3.73 13.76 8.06
C ARG A 249 -2.83 14.88 7.53
N GLN A 250 -2.90 15.16 6.25
CA GLN A 250 -2.17 16.27 5.64
C GLN A 250 -2.55 17.63 6.26
N ASP A 251 -3.84 17.87 6.48
CA ASP A 251 -4.32 19.11 7.10
C ASP A 251 -3.86 19.24 8.56
N LEU A 252 -3.70 18.14 9.31
CA LEU A 252 -3.12 18.15 10.65
C LEU A 252 -1.63 18.54 10.61
N GLU A 253 -0.87 18.03 9.65
CA GLU A 253 0.52 18.44 9.42
C GLU A 253 0.62 19.91 9.05
N GLU A 254 -0.28 20.45 8.21
CA GLU A 254 -0.32 21.87 7.86
C GLU A 254 -0.61 22.77 9.08
N ILE A 255 -1.39 22.30 10.06
CA ILE A 255 -1.58 22.99 11.32
C ILE A 255 -0.27 23.07 12.10
N ILE A 256 0.44 21.97 12.25
CA ILE A 256 1.73 21.94 12.96
C ILE A 256 2.78 22.76 12.22
N ASN A 257 2.84 22.67 10.90
CA ASN A 257 3.70 23.54 10.09
C ASN A 257 3.40 25.01 10.29
N PHE A 258 2.11 25.40 10.38
CA PHE A 258 1.72 26.77 10.69
C PHE A 258 2.25 27.24 12.06
N TYR A 259 2.22 26.39 13.10
CA TYR A 259 2.80 26.72 14.40
C TYR A 259 4.32 26.87 14.30
N LYS A 260 5.01 25.96 13.62
CA LYS A 260 6.45 26.01 13.38
C LYS A 260 6.88 27.23 12.57
N GLU A 261 6.05 27.70 11.63
CA GLU A 261 6.27 28.96 10.91
C GLU A 261 6.20 30.19 11.82
N LYS A 262 5.55 30.08 12.98
CA LYS A 262 5.35 31.17 13.95
C LYS A 262 6.28 31.10 15.16
N GLY A 263 7.21 30.15 15.17
CA GLY A 263 8.19 29.98 16.22
C GLY A 263 7.88 28.87 17.23
N TYR A 264 6.75 28.22 17.12
CA TYR A 264 6.35 27.20 18.08
C TYR A 264 6.86 25.82 17.66
N ARG A 265 8.12 25.55 17.96
CA ARG A 265 8.83 24.30 17.59
C ARG A 265 8.16 23.05 18.14
N ASP A 266 7.75 23.12 19.41
CA ASP A 266 7.23 21.96 20.17
C ASP A 266 5.73 21.73 19.97
N ALA A 267 5.10 22.53 19.10
CA ALA A 267 3.70 22.37 18.77
C ALA A 267 3.43 20.96 18.22
N ARG A 268 2.48 20.27 18.83
CA ARG A 268 2.08 18.91 18.45
C ARG A 268 0.61 18.65 18.69
N ILE A 269 0.08 17.68 17.99
CA ILE A 269 -1.25 17.15 18.26
C ILE A 269 -1.10 16.09 19.35
N LEU A 270 -1.81 16.27 20.46
CA LEU A 270 -1.83 15.34 21.57
C LEU A 270 -2.82 14.20 21.31
N LEU A 271 -3.97 14.54 20.76
CA LEU A 271 -5.04 13.59 20.44
C LEU A 271 -5.86 14.13 19.28
N ASP A 272 -6.19 13.27 18.35
CA ASP A 272 -7.19 13.51 17.32
C ASP A 272 -8.24 12.40 17.36
N THR A 273 -9.48 12.78 17.60
CA THR A 273 -10.59 11.83 17.72
C THR A 273 -11.59 12.05 16.61
N VAL A 274 -11.92 10.98 15.91
CA VAL A 274 -12.95 10.93 14.87
C VAL A 274 -14.19 10.27 15.46
N LYS A 275 -15.21 11.07 15.80
CA LYS A 275 -16.49 10.57 16.30
C LYS A 275 -17.47 10.42 15.14
N VAL A 276 -17.98 9.20 14.96
CA VAL A 276 -18.90 8.87 13.88
C VAL A 276 -20.31 8.76 14.45
N ASP A 277 -21.23 9.54 13.89
CA ASP A 277 -22.67 9.46 14.19
C ASP A 277 -23.44 9.32 12.87
N GLY A 278 -23.85 8.09 12.56
CA GLY A 278 -24.46 7.76 11.26
C GLY A 278 -23.55 8.13 10.08
N ASN A 279 -23.98 9.11 9.29
CA ASN A 279 -23.22 9.62 8.13
C ASN A 279 -22.48 10.94 8.43
N LEU A 280 -22.41 11.35 9.69
CA LEU A 280 -21.74 12.56 10.14
C LEU A 280 -20.51 12.21 10.97
N ILE A 281 -19.51 13.08 10.89
CA ILE A 281 -18.28 12.95 11.65
C ILE A 281 -18.01 14.28 12.37
N ASP A 282 -17.70 14.17 13.65
CA ASP A 282 -17.11 15.25 14.44
C ASP A 282 -15.63 14.96 14.67
N LEU A 283 -14.79 15.95 14.35
CA LEU A 283 -13.35 15.89 14.50
C LEU A 283 -12.96 16.73 15.72
N ASP A 284 -12.44 16.09 16.76
CA ASP A 284 -11.94 16.75 17.97
C ASP A 284 -10.43 16.66 18.01
N ILE A 285 -9.75 17.81 17.94
CA ILE A 285 -8.29 17.91 17.83
C ILE A 285 -7.77 18.62 19.08
N GLN A 286 -6.95 17.93 19.86
CA GLN A 286 -6.28 18.47 21.02
C GLN A 286 -4.84 18.83 20.70
N LEU A 287 -4.45 20.09 20.95
CA LEU A 287 -3.13 20.62 20.65
C LEU A 287 -2.35 20.90 21.94
N ALA A 288 -1.03 20.79 21.85
CA ALA A 288 -0.09 21.46 22.74
C ALA A 288 0.71 22.43 21.88
N GLU A 289 0.66 23.73 22.23
CA GLU A 289 1.27 24.80 21.40
C GLU A 289 2.77 24.96 21.69
N GLY A 290 3.20 24.67 22.92
CA GLY A 290 4.58 24.84 23.35
C GLY A 290 5.02 26.28 23.47
N ASN A 291 6.32 26.50 23.69
CA ASN A 291 6.92 27.83 23.80
C ASN A 291 7.29 28.39 22.42
N LYS A 292 7.43 29.72 22.35
CA LYS A 292 7.94 30.38 21.17
C LYS A 292 9.46 30.43 21.22
N TYR A 293 10.11 29.98 20.15
CA TYR A 293 11.55 29.95 20.01
C TYR A 293 12.07 30.93 18.97
N TYR A 294 13.37 31.25 19.10
CA TYR A 294 14.15 32.07 18.18
C TYR A 294 15.38 31.30 17.74
N PHE A 295 15.94 31.66 16.58
CA PHE A 295 17.22 31.11 16.16
C PHE A 295 18.33 31.63 17.06
N GLY A 296 19.11 30.74 17.63
CA GLY A 296 20.35 31.01 18.34
C GLY A 296 21.55 31.08 17.38
N ASP A 297 22.66 30.50 17.77
CA ASP A 297 23.86 30.44 16.94
C ASP A 297 23.69 29.40 15.83
N ILE A 298 24.09 29.75 14.58
CA ILE A 298 24.01 28.87 13.42
C ILE A 298 25.43 28.67 12.88
N LYS A 299 25.99 27.48 13.08
CA LYS A 299 27.34 27.09 12.64
C LYS A 299 27.28 26.19 11.43
N PHE A 300 28.21 26.42 10.49
CA PHE A 300 28.41 25.54 9.34
C PHE A 300 29.64 24.65 9.61
N ILE A 301 29.50 23.34 9.35
CA ILE A 301 30.55 22.35 9.60
C ILE A 301 30.70 21.48 8.35
N GLY A 302 31.94 21.27 7.90
CA GLY A 302 32.28 20.43 6.76
C GLY A 302 32.21 21.14 5.41
N ASN A 303 32.04 22.47 5.41
CA ASN A 303 32.05 23.30 4.22
C ASN A 303 33.48 23.76 3.89
N SER A 304 34.07 23.20 2.85
CA SER A 304 35.38 23.62 2.33
C SER A 304 35.28 24.42 1.03
N VAL A 305 34.20 24.24 0.28
CA VAL A 305 33.96 24.87 -1.02
C VAL A 305 33.39 26.28 -0.89
N TYR A 306 32.48 26.49 0.05
CA TYR A 306 31.85 27.78 0.29
C TYR A 306 32.14 28.31 1.67
N SER A 307 32.37 29.64 1.77
CA SER A 307 32.58 30.28 3.05
C SER A 307 31.28 30.33 3.89
N ASN A 308 31.43 30.46 5.21
CA ASN A 308 30.28 30.60 6.12
C ASN A 308 29.38 31.79 5.73
N GLU A 309 29.97 32.89 5.27
CA GLU A 309 29.24 34.09 4.85
C GLU A 309 28.40 33.84 3.58
N GLN A 310 28.93 33.04 2.64
CA GLN A 310 28.18 32.65 1.44
C GLN A 310 27.00 31.75 1.78
N LEU A 311 27.22 30.74 2.61
CA LEU A 311 26.18 29.82 3.05
C LEU A 311 25.12 30.52 3.89
N SER A 312 25.54 31.42 4.80
CA SER A 312 24.62 32.21 5.63
C SER A 312 23.70 33.09 4.80
N ARG A 313 24.21 33.69 3.72
CA ARG A 313 23.39 34.49 2.76
C ARG A 313 22.34 33.64 2.06
N VAL A 314 22.69 32.44 1.63
CA VAL A 314 21.73 31.53 0.97
C VAL A 314 20.71 30.99 1.99
N LEU A 315 21.17 30.64 3.19
CA LEU A 315 20.29 30.20 4.27
C LEU A 315 19.29 31.31 4.65
N GLY A 316 19.74 32.56 4.75
CA GLY A 316 18.90 33.73 5.02
C GLY A 316 18.16 33.65 6.36
N LEU A 317 18.75 33.01 7.35
CA LEU A 317 18.27 32.91 8.74
C LEU A 317 19.38 33.36 9.66
N PHE A 318 19.04 34.22 10.63
CA PHE A 318 20.02 34.85 11.50
C PHE A 318 19.66 34.67 12.97
N GLN A 319 20.66 34.78 13.83
CA GLN A 319 20.47 34.79 15.26
C GLN A 319 19.47 35.89 15.67
N GLY A 320 18.53 35.53 16.54
CA GLY A 320 17.45 36.42 17.00
C GLY A 320 16.19 36.42 16.12
N ASP A 321 16.26 35.86 14.90
CA ASP A 321 15.05 35.69 14.09
C ASP A 321 14.07 34.71 14.79
N THR A 322 12.77 34.96 14.60
CA THR A 322 11.77 33.98 15.07
C THR A 322 12.01 32.63 14.41
N TYR A 323 12.13 31.59 15.21
CA TYR A 323 12.29 30.23 14.70
C TYR A 323 11.21 29.89 13.65
N ASN A 324 11.63 29.39 12.53
CA ASN A 324 10.75 28.92 11.47
C ASN A 324 11.30 27.62 10.87
N GLY A 325 10.88 26.48 11.46
CA GLY A 325 11.37 25.18 11.04
C GLY A 325 10.96 24.77 9.62
N VAL A 326 9.87 25.32 9.10
CA VAL A 326 9.44 25.10 7.71
C VAL A 326 10.36 25.84 6.74
N LEU A 327 10.68 27.09 7.05
CA LEU A 327 11.61 27.88 6.25
C LEU A 327 13.03 27.30 6.29
N LEU A 328 13.50 26.89 7.46
CA LEU A 328 14.80 26.24 7.62
C LEU A 328 14.93 25.01 6.71
N LYS A 329 13.94 24.11 6.73
CA LYS A 329 13.92 22.94 5.83
C LYS A 329 13.98 23.35 4.37
N LYS A 330 13.21 24.35 3.95
CA LYS A 330 13.21 24.85 2.56
C LYS A 330 14.52 25.53 2.18
N ARG A 331 15.19 26.20 3.10
CA ARG A 331 16.49 26.81 2.83
C ARG A 331 17.64 25.80 2.76
N ILE A 332 17.45 24.64 3.36
CA ILE A 332 18.37 23.52 3.21
C ILE A 332 18.11 22.76 1.90
N ALA A 333 16.85 22.36 1.66
CA ALA A 333 16.44 21.64 0.44
C ALA A 333 14.94 21.89 0.19
N ASP A 334 14.58 22.60 -0.86
CA ASP A 334 13.18 22.82 -1.27
C ASP A 334 12.76 21.83 -2.36
N ASN A 335 12.25 20.68 -1.95
CA ASN A 335 11.76 19.66 -2.89
C ASN A 335 10.55 20.13 -3.73
N SER A 336 9.87 21.21 -3.32
CA SER A 336 8.76 21.78 -4.09
C SER A 336 9.20 22.65 -5.26
N LYS A 337 10.48 23.06 -5.26
CA LYS A 337 11.10 23.91 -6.30
C LYS A 337 12.45 23.32 -6.72
N PRO A 338 12.49 22.45 -7.71
CA PRO A 338 13.72 21.79 -8.14
C PRO A 338 14.86 22.77 -8.52
N ASP A 339 14.50 23.98 -8.97
CA ASP A 339 15.40 25.10 -9.31
C ASP A 339 15.40 26.22 -8.23
N GLY A 340 15.06 25.90 -6.98
CA GLY A 340 15.04 26.84 -5.86
C GLY A 340 16.43 27.26 -5.40
N GLU A 341 16.48 28.42 -4.72
CA GLU A 341 17.70 28.93 -4.08
C GLU A 341 17.81 28.36 -2.65
N ASP A 342 18.37 27.16 -2.51
CA ASP A 342 18.64 26.51 -1.24
C ASP A 342 20.08 25.98 -1.20
N LEU A 343 20.54 25.57 0.01
CA LEU A 343 21.92 25.10 0.19
C LEU A 343 22.23 23.84 -0.61
N THR A 344 21.31 22.91 -0.71
CA THR A 344 21.51 21.66 -1.48
C THR A 344 21.63 21.97 -2.98
N ASN A 345 20.77 22.84 -3.50
CA ASN A 345 20.84 23.26 -4.91
C ASN A 345 22.10 24.07 -5.20
N LEU A 346 22.59 24.90 -4.26
CA LEU A 346 23.87 25.60 -4.41
C LEU A 346 25.02 24.61 -4.68
N TYR A 347 25.11 23.53 -3.91
CA TYR A 347 26.11 22.49 -4.12
C TYR A 347 25.87 21.69 -5.39
N GLN A 348 24.66 21.21 -5.60
CA GLN A 348 24.31 20.37 -6.76
C GLN A 348 24.41 21.10 -8.10
N ASN A 349 24.19 22.40 -8.14
CA ASN A 349 24.37 23.18 -9.38
C ASN A 349 25.82 23.43 -9.73
N ASN A 350 26.74 23.22 -8.76
CA ASN A 350 28.17 23.43 -8.94
C ASN A 350 28.97 22.11 -8.86
N GLY A 351 28.36 21.02 -9.25
CA GLY A 351 29.04 19.73 -9.43
C GLY A 351 28.95 18.77 -8.25
N TYR A 352 28.49 19.20 -7.11
CA TYR A 352 28.52 18.37 -5.90
C TYR A 352 27.25 17.53 -5.75
N LEU A 353 27.02 16.62 -6.71
CA LEU A 353 25.88 15.70 -6.72
C LEU A 353 25.75 14.90 -5.41
N PHE A 354 26.89 14.50 -4.87
CA PHE A 354 26.96 13.66 -3.66
C PHE A 354 26.91 14.47 -2.35
N SER A 355 26.68 15.78 -2.45
CA SER A 355 26.58 16.61 -1.26
C SER A 355 25.35 16.30 -0.43
N ASN A 356 25.53 16.36 0.88
CA ASN A 356 24.44 16.21 1.84
C ASN A 356 24.51 17.35 2.85
N VAL A 357 23.38 18.04 3.04
CA VAL A 357 23.25 19.18 3.94
C VAL A 357 22.16 18.90 4.95
N ASN A 358 22.52 18.90 6.23
CA ASN A 358 21.59 18.62 7.32
C ASN A 358 21.69 19.68 8.42
N ALA A 359 20.53 20.18 8.90
CA ALA A 359 20.48 20.98 10.11
C ALA A 359 20.28 20.09 11.33
N VAL A 360 21.16 20.25 12.32
CA VAL A 360 21.09 19.54 13.58
C VAL A 360 20.94 20.58 14.70
N GLU A 361 19.90 20.40 15.51
CA GLU A 361 19.74 21.19 16.73
C GLU A 361 20.74 20.68 17.77
N ILE A 362 21.58 21.59 18.31
CA ILE A 362 22.62 21.26 19.30
C ILE A 362 22.26 21.68 20.71
N ALA A 363 21.49 22.77 20.84
CA ALA A 363 20.99 23.25 22.12
C ALA A 363 19.65 23.94 21.93
N ALA A 364 18.81 23.88 22.97
CA ALA A 364 17.54 24.61 23.02
C ALA A 364 17.40 25.15 24.46
N GLU A 365 17.89 26.36 24.69
CA GLU A 365 17.93 27.00 26.01
C GLU A 365 17.44 28.44 25.93
N ASN A 366 16.80 28.92 26.97
CA ASN A 366 16.32 30.31 27.06
C ASN A 366 15.53 30.80 25.84
N ASP A 367 14.62 29.95 25.34
CA ASP A 367 13.80 30.19 24.14
C ASP A 367 14.61 30.38 22.84
N THR A 368 15.90 30.03 22.81
CA THR A 368 16.74 30.03 21.61
C THR A 368 17.15 28.61 21.22
N ILE A 369 17.29 28.35 19.93
CA ILE A 369 17.73 27.08 19.40
C ILE A 369 18.96 27.29 18.55
N ASP A 370 20.07 26.65 18.97
CA ASP A 370 21.34 26.66 18.23
C ASP A 370 21.39 25.51 17.24
N PHE A 371 21.95 25.80 16.06
CA PHE A 371 22.02 24.84 14.94
C PHE A 371 23.45 24.63 14.46
N GLU A 372 23.75 23.39 14.13
CA GLU A 372 24.84 23.01 13.24
C GLU A 372 24.29 22.60 11.87
N ILE A 373 24.68 23.33 10.84
CA ILE A 373 24.43 22.92 9.45
C ILE A 373 25.62 22.05 9.04
N ARG A 374 25.42 20.74 9.11
CA ARG A 374 26.43 19.74 8.79
C ARG A 374 26.41 19.44 7.32
N ILE A 375 27.54 19.64 6.65
CA ILE A 375 27.69 19.53 5.21
C ILE A 375 28.71 18.43 4.92
N THR A 376 28.33 17.50 4.07
CA THR A 376 29.25 16.55 3.46
C THR A 376 29.26 16.86 1.97
N GLU A 377 30.37 17.43 1.46
CA GLU A 377 30.41 17.96 0.10
C GLU A 377 30.56 16.85 -0.94
N GLY A 378 31.35 15.82 -0.64
CA GLY A 378 31.68 14.76 -1.59
C GLY A 378 32.66 15.25 -2.69
N LYS A 379 32.88 14.40 -3.70
CA LYS A 379 33.67 14.75 -4.89
C LYS A 379 32.80 15.42 -5.92
N PRO A 380 33.37 16.33 -6.76
CA PRO A 380 32.67 16.82 -7.94
C PRO A 380 32.27 15.67 -8.87
N ALA A 381 31.07 15.72 -9.41
CA ALA A 381 30.54 14.76 -10.36
C ALA A 381 30.52 15.33 -11.76
N PHE A 382 30.65 14.46 -12.75
CA PHE A 382 30.59 14.80 -14.17
C PHE A 382 29.56 13.93 -14.86
N PHE A 383 28.85 14.47 -15.82
CA PHE A 383 28.02 13.69 -16.73
C PHE A 383 28.86 12.74 -17.54
N ASN A 384 28.66 11.42 -17.43
CA ASN A 384 29.42 10.46 -18.23
C ASN A 384 28.65 10.09 -19.49
N LYS A 385 27.44 9.55 -19.36
CA LYS A 385 26.59 9.16 -20.47
C LYS A 385 25.23 9.82 -20.38
N ILE A 386 24.71 10.31 -21.51
CA ILE A 386 23.35 10.86 -21.60
C ILE A 386 22.58 10.06 -22.64
N THR A 387 21.50 9.46 -22.23
CA THR A 387 20.61 8.66 -23.09
C THR A 387 19.18 9.18 -23.05
N VAL A 388 18.47 8.91 -24.13
CA VAL A 388 17.04 9.20 -24.25
C VAL A 388 16.33 7.92 -24.64
N VAL A 389 15.25 7.60 -23.96
CA VAL A 389 14.43 6.39 -24.21
C VAL A 389 12.96 6.75 -24.37
N GLY A 390 12.18 5.87 -25.02
CA GLY A 390 10.75 6.07 -25.22
C GLY A 390 10.37 7.04 -26.34
N ASN A 391 11.33 7.37 -27.23
CA ASN A 391 11.09 8.18 -28.41
C ASN A 391 11.03 7.33 -29.68
N ASP A 392 9.84 7.01 -30.15
CA ASP A 392 9.63 6.19 -31.36
C ASP A 392 9.28 7.02 -32.61
N VAL A 393 8.95 8.30 -32.45
CA VAL A 393 8.34 9.10 -33.51
C VAL A 393 9.15 10.35 -33.89
N THR A 394 9.84 10.95 -32.92
CA THR A 394 10.57 12.21 -33.15
C THR A 394 12.03 11.93 -33.47
N ASN A 395 12.59 12.67 -34.48
CA ASN A 395 13.99 12.53 -34.84
C ASN A 395 14.92 12.89 -33.67
N ASP A 396 15.89 12.03 -33.38
CA ASP A 396 16.82 12.18 -32.25
C ASP A 396 17.56 13.51 -32.26
N ASN A 397 17.94 14.04 -33.43
CA ASN A 397 18.60 15.35 -33.54
C ASN A 397 17.75 16.49 -32.96
N VAL A 398 16.43 16.40 -33.01
CA VAL A 398 15.52 17.40 -32.42
C VAL A 398 15.60 17.35 -30.90
N ILE A 399 15.75 16.16 -30.36
CA ILE A 399 15.81 15.93 -28.89
C ILE A 399 17.18 16.32 -28.35
N TYR A 400 18.24 15.75 -28.94
CA TYR A 400 19.62 15.93 -28.44
C TYR A 400 20.10 17.39 -28.48
N ARG A 401 19.60 18.22 -29.39
CA ARG A 401 19.93 19.66 -29.42
C ARG A 401 19.36 20.44 -28.25
N GLU A 402 18.26 19.97 -27.63
CA GLU A 402 17.61 20.63 -26.50
C GLU A 402 18.20 20.17 -25.17
N LEU A 403 19.05 19.14 -25.18
CA LEU A 403 19.69 18.67 -23.94
C LEU A 403 20.72 19.70 -23.46
N ARG A 404 20.55 20.20 -22.24
CA ARG A 404 21.52 21.09 -21.57
C ARG A 404 22.62 20.32 -20.84
N THR A 405 22.39 19.03 -20.63
CA THR A 405 23.38 18.11 -20.07
C THR A 405 24.21 17.50 -21.19
N LYS A 406 25.52 17.54 -21.04
CA LYS A 406 26.45 16.98 -22.04
C LYS A 406 27.49 16.09 -21.37
N PRO A 407 27.88 14.97 -22.01
CA PRO A 407 28.95 14.12 -21.51
C PRO A 407 30.25 14.89 -21.28
N GLY A 408 30.94 14.63 -20.18
CA GLY A 408 32.19 15.28 -19.78
C GLY A 408 32.02 16.65 -19.10
N GLU A 409 30.85 17.26 -19.09
CA GLU A 409 30.59 18.48 -18.34
C GLU A 409 30.36 18.22 -16.84
N LEU A 410 30.72 19.23 -16.05
CA LEU A 410 30.43 19.21 -14.60
C LEU A 410 28.91 19.07 -14.36
N TYR A 411 28.55 18.22 -13.45
CA TYR A 411 27.15 18.03 -13.07
C TYR A 411 26.51 19.35 -12.61
N SER A 412 25.29 19.56 -13.02
CA SER A 412 24.46 20.67 -12.58
C SER A 412 22.99 20.25 -12.58
N LYS A 413 22.35 20.30 -11.44
CA LYS A 413 20.93 20.01 -11.29
C LYS A 413 20.07 20.97 -12.12
N ASP A 414 20.45 22.25 -12.17
CA ASP A 414 19.77 23.25 -13.00
C ASP A 414 19.77 22.85 -14.49
N LYS A 415 20.88 22.31 -15.00
CA LYS A 415 20.95 21.81 -16.40
C LYS A 415 19.98 20.64 -16.62
N VAL A 416 19.85 19.74 -15.65
CA VAL A 416 18.91 18.61 -15.72
C VAL A 416 17.46 19.13 -15.73
N VAL A 417 17.11 20.03 -14.79
CA VAL A 417 15.77 20.64 -14.71
C VAL A 417 15.43 21.42 -15.99
N ARG A 418 16.38 22.17 -16.51
CA ARG A 418 16.20 22.93 -17.79
C ARG A 418 15.99 21.97 -18.96
N THR A 419 16.75 20.88 -19.04
CA THR A 419 16.56 19.86 -20.09
C THR A 419 15.13 19.30 -20.06
N VAL A 420 14.64 18.89 -18.89
CA VAL A 420 13.27 18.40 -18.74
C VAL A 420 12.24 19.43 -19.19
N ARG A 421 12.45 20.70 -18.80
CA ARG A 421 11.55 21.82 -19.17
C ARG A 421 11.56 22.08 -20.70
N GLU A 422 12.72 22.11 -21.32
CA GLU A 422 12.86 22.36 -22.75
C GLU A 422 12.29 21.22 -23.59
N LEU A 423 12.53 19.96 -23.20
CA LEU A 423 11.89 18.79 -23.83
C LEU A 423 10.36 18.83 -23.70
N GLY A 424 9.84 19.25 -22.55
CA GLY A 424 8.39 19.42 -22.35
C GLY A 424 7.78 20.56 -23.19
N GLN A 425 8.56 21.61 -23.49
CA GLN A 425 8.12 22.74 -24.32
C GLN A 425 8.09 22.44 -25.83
N LEU A 426 8.74 21.37 -26.28
CA LEU A 426 8.69 20.94 -27.68
C LEU A 426 7.27 20.57 -28.14
N GLY A 427 6.38 20.22 -27.21
CA GLY A 427 4.99 19.84 -27.50
C GLY A 427 4.84 18.43 -28.11
N PHE A 428 5.93 17.70 -28.31
CA PHE A 428 5.93 16.34 -28.85
C PHE A 428 5.78 15.26 -27.76
N PHE A 429 6.12 15.62 -26.54
CA PHE A 429 6.13 14.72 -25.39
C PHE A 429 5.14 15.19 -24.32
N ASP A 430 4.67 14.25 -23.47
CA ASP A 430 3.87 14.57 -22.30
C ASP A 430 4.77 15.15 -21.20
N PRO A 431 4.67 16.46 -20.87
CA PRO A 431 5.55 17.10 -19.91
C PRO A 431 5.50 16.49 -18.48
N GLU A 432 4.38 15.86 -18.12
CA GLU A 432 4.19 15.25 -16.80
C GLU A 432 4.88 13.88 -16.70
N GLN A 433 5.25 13.28 -17.82
CA GLN A 433 5.87 11.97 -17.91
C GLN A 433 7.34 12.01 -18.34
N ILE A 434 7.92 13.20 -18.51
CA ILE A 434 9.37 13.31 -18.75
C ILE A 434 10.10 13.13 -17.42
N SER A 435 10.86 12.06 -17.31
CA SER A 435 11.61 11.71 -16.11
C SER A 435 13.11 11.56 -16.38
N PRO A 436 13.97 12.32 -15.68
CA PRO A 436 15.39 12.02 -15.64
C PRO A 436 15.63 10.87 -14.67
N ASP A 437 16.26 9.81 -15.11
CA ASP A 437 16.69 8.69 -14.30
C ASP A 437 18.22 8.66 -14.21
N PHE A 438 18.73 8.56 -12.99
CA PHE A 438 20.14 8.54 -12.70
C PHE A 438 20.63 7.09 -12.70
N LYS A 439 21.47 6.74 -13.67
CA LYS A 439 22.06 5.42 -13.83
C LYS A 439 23.54 5.48 -13.46
N ASP A 440 24.11 4.33 -13.17
CA ASP A 440 25.56 4.15 -12.94
C ASP A 440 26.21 5.30 -12.15
N VAL A 441 25.59 5.65 -11.01
CA VAL A 441 26.03 6.72 -10.13
C VAL A 441 27.27 6.26 -9.36
N ASP A 442 28.46 6.75 -9.72
CA ASP A 442 29.73 6.37 -9.10
C ASP A 442 30.34 7.54 -8.31
N ALA A 443 30.17 7.49 -6.98
CA ALA A 443 30.73 8.50 -6.09
C ALA A 443 32.27 8.44 -5.97
N ASN A 444 32.90 7.29 -6.26
CA ASN A 444 34.35 7.15 -6.19
C ASN A 444 35.05 7.81 -7.38
N ASN A 445 34.50 7.62 -8.58
CA ASN A 445 35.02 8.21 -9.81
C ASN A 445 34.42 9.59 -10.10
N GLY A 446 33.37 10.00 -9.40
CA GLY A 446 32.66 11.25 -9.62
C GLY A 446 31.96 11.27 -10.97
N THR A 447 31.26 10.21 -11.34
CA THR A 447 30.54 10.12 -12.62
C THR A 447 29.09 9.75 -12.44
N VAL A 448 28.25 10.22 -13.35
CA VAL A 448 26.82 9.90 -13.37
C VAL A 448 26.31 9.81 -14.81
N ASP A 449 25.57 8.74 -15.09
CA ASP A 449 24.81 8.58 -16.32
C ASP A 449 23.38 9.08 -16.11
N ILE A 450 22.82 9.75 -17.11
CA ILE A 450 21.42 10.19 -17.08
C ILE A 450 20.68 9.60 -18.27
N GLU A 451 19.52 9.03 -17.98
CA GLU A 451 18.56 8.56 -18.96
C GLU A 451 17.28 9.39 -18.87
N TYR A 452 16.94 10.10 -19.96
CA TYR A 452 15.68 10.82 -20.04
C TYR A 452 14.61 9.92 -20.65
N GLY A 453 13.62 9.54 -19.82
CA GLY A 453 12.41 8.84 -20.27
C GLY A 453 11.45 9.83 -20.91
N LEU A 454 11.03 9.56 -22.13
CA LEU A 454 10.07 10.37 -22.89
C LEU A 454 8.82 9.54 -23.20
N VAL A 455 7.67 10.16 -23.09
CA VAL A 455 6.40 9.56 -23.53
C VAL A 455 5.83 10.44 -24.64
N PRO A 456 5.71 9.96 -25.88
CA PRO A 456 5.17 10.74 -26.98
C PRO A 456 3.74 11.18 -26.70
N LYS A 457 3.45 12.44 -26.91
CA LYS A 457 2.10 12.98 -26.87
C LYS A 457 1.38 12.59 -28.16
N GLY A 458 0.15 12.05 -28.05
CA GLY A 458 -0.64 11.67 -29.22
C GLY A 458 -0.73 12.81 -30.25
N ALA A 459 -0.21 12.52 -31.45
CA ALA A 459 -0.03 13.53 -32.49
C ALA A 459 -1.34 13.92 -33.19
N SER A 460 -2.47 13.27 -32.88
CA SER A 460 -3.73 13.47 -33.59
C SER A 460 -4.83 13.90 -32.62
N GLN A 461 -5.49 15.01 -32.93
CA GLN A 461 -6.66 15.50 -32.20
C GLN A 461 -7.88 15.50 -33.12
N VAL A 462 -8.99 15.00 -32.60
CA VAL A 462 -10.30 15.11 -33.25
C VAL A 462 -11.10 16.16 -32.49
N GLU A 463 -11.41 17.27 -33.16
CA GLU A 463 -12.23 18.33 -32.60
C GLU A 463 -13.65 18.21 -33.17
N LEU A 464 -14.63 18.07 -32.30
CA LEU A 464 -16.04 18.09 -32.65
C LEU A 464 -16.63 19.38 -32.07
N GLN A 465 -17.02 20.29 -32.96
CA GLN A 465 -17.73 21.51 -32.58
C GLN A 465 -19.16 21.46 -33.11
N GLY A 466 -20.12 21.71 -32.23
CA GLY A 466 -21.52 21.78 -32.59
C GLY A 466 -22.13 23.08 -32.09
N GLY A 467 -22.86 23.78 -32.94
CA GLY A 467 -23.57 24.99 -32.61
C GLY A 467 -24.94 25.06 -33.27
N TYR A 468 -25.86 25.83 -32.66
CA TYR A 468 -27.15 26.16 -33.24
C TYR A 468 -27.19 27.64 -33.54
N GLY A 469 -27.37 27.99 -34.83
CA GLY A 469 -27.43 29.37 -35.27
C GLY A 469 -28.03 29.51 -36.66
N GLY A 470 -28.64 30.64 -37.00
CA GLY A 470 -29.20 30.93 -38.33
C GLY A 470 -30.31 29.97 -38.78
N GLY A 471 -31.02 29.29 -37.85
CA GLY A 471 -32.13 28.37 -38.17
C GLY A 471 -31.73 26.90 -38.36
N GLY A 472 -30.50 26.50 -38.05
CA GLY A 472 -30.05 25.11 -38.16
C GLY A 472 -28.91 24.72 -37.23
N PHE A 473 -28.64 23.41 -37.14
CA PHE A 473 -27.45 22.88 -36.46
C PHE A 473 -26.24 22.92 -37.41
N ILE A 474 -25.14 23.46 -36.95
CA ILE A 474 -23.85 23.43 -37.65
C ILE A 474 -22.92 22.54 -36.84
N GLY A 475 -22.40 21.50 -37.48
CA GLY A 475 -21.38 20.63 -36.90
C GLY A 475 -20.08 20.72 -37.68
N THR A 476 -18.96 20.89 -37.00
CA THR A 476 -17.63 20.87 -37.62
C THR A 476 -16.81 19.75 -37.01
N ILE A 477 -16.15 18.96 -37.84
CA ILE A 477 -15.18 17.95 -37.44
C ILE A 477 -13.84 18.45 -37.93
N GLY A 478 -12.94 18.71 -36.97
CA GLY A 478 -11.53 19.07 -37.20
C GLY A 478 -10.63 17.87 -36.91
N LEU A 479 -9.73 17.53 -37.81
CA LEU A 479 -8.68 16.56 -37.62
C LEU A 479 -7.36 17.34 -37.64
N THR A 480 -6.69 17.38 -36.49
CA THR A 480 -5.39 18.02 -36.38
C THR A 480 -4.32 16.94 -36.21
N PHE A 481 -3.36 16.92 -37.10
CA PHE A 481 -2.17 16.05 -37.02
C PHE A 481 -0.97 16.91 -36.63
N ASN A 482 -0.48 16.77 -35.40
CA ASN A 482 0.77 17.37 -34.98
C ASN A 482 1.90 16.39 -35.32
N ASN A 483 3.04 16.89 -35.79
CA ASN A 483 4.22 16.07 -36.16
C ASN A 483 3.97 15.12 -37.35
N PHE A 484 3.25 15.62 -38.39
CA PHE A 484 3.05 14.88 -39.63
C PHE A 484 4.35 14.87 -40.48
N SER A 485 4.81 13.69 -40.85
CA SER A 485 5.98 13.52 -41.75
C SER A 485 5.64 12.60 -42.93
N LEU A 486 5.91 13.08 -44.13
CA LEU A 486 5.79 12.26 -45.37
C LEU A 486 6.89 11.19 -45.51
N LYS A 487 7.96 11.27 -44.71
CA LYS A 487 9.07 10.30 -44.76
C LYS A 487 8.82 8.99 -44.01
N GLY A 488 7.69 8.87 -43.32
CA GLY A 488 7.29 7.66 -42.60
C GLY A 488 6.16 6.86 -43.26
N MET A 489 5.77 7.20 -44.50
CA MET A 489 4.85 6.43 -45.31
C MET A 489 5.56 5.46 -46.24
#